data_c50823fa771bc2025177b8f77d626d93
#
_entry.id   c50823fa771bc2025177b8f77d626d93
#
_cell.length_a   1.000
_cell.length_b   1.000
_cell.length_c   1.000
_cell.angle_alpha   90.00
_cell.angle_beta   90.00
_cell.angle_gamma   90.00
#
_symmetry.space_group_name_H-M   'P 1'
#
loop_
_entity.id
_entity.type
_entity.pdbx_description
1 polymer ?
#
loop_
_entity_poly.entity_id
_entity_poly.type
_entity_poly.pdbx_seq_one_letter_code
_entity_poly.pdbx_strand_id
1 'polypeptide(L)'
;MEKRFLKLIEERPLVTREYTAQDGTKKVFHSKGYVFATGLDEFYAELTGDAARDAQPLDAEALYCMQGQIRQRSFTDKNGNRRFENTITILKLA
;
A
#
# COMPACT_ATOMS: atom_id res chain seq x y z
N MET A 1 -8.22 7.30 -7.91
CA MET A 1 -9.40 6.40 -7.82
C MET A 1 -10.05 6.53 -6.46
N GLU A 2 -11.33 6.33 -6.39
CA GLU A 2 -12.11 6.36 -5.15
C GLU A 2 -12.84 5.04 -4.98
N LYS A 3 -12.78 4.47 -3.76
CA LYS A 3 -13.51 3.26 -3.38
C LYS A 3 -14.28 3.52 -2.09
N ARG A 4 -15.52 3.09 -2.04
CA ARG A 4 -16.41 3.27 -0.90
C ARG A 4 -16.89 1.94 -0.35
N PHE A 5 -17.26 1.93 0.92
CA PHE A 5 -17.85 0.76 1.61
C PHE A 5 -16.91 -0.44 1.60
N LEU A 6 -15.65 -0.19 1.90
CA LEU A 6 -14.62 -1.21 1.96
C LEU A 6 -14.63 -1.90 3.30
N LYS A 7 -14.57 -3.24 3.27
CA LYS A 7 -14.39 -4.05 4.47
C LYS A 7 -12.95 -4.49 4.57
N LEU A 8 -12.36 -4.35 5.76
CA LEU A 8 -11.01 -4.82 6.01
C LEU A 8 -10.99 -6.35 6.11
N ILE A 9 -10.19 -6.99 5.26
CA ILE A 9 -9.97 -8.43 5.28
C ILE A 9 -8.69 -8.77 6.02
N GLU A 10 -7.61 -8.03 5.77
CA GLU A 10 -6.31 -8.26 6.39
C GLU A 10 -5.58 -6.95 6.59
N GLU A 11 -5.01 -6.77 7.77
CA GLU A 11 -4.11 -5.67 8.07
C GLU A 11 -2.72 -6.25 8.27
N ARG A 12 -1.75 -5.82 7.48
CA ARG A 12 -0.38 -6.33 7.56
C ARG A 12 0.47 -5.48 8.49
N PRO A 13 1.56 -6.03 9.02
CA PRO A 13 2.45 -5.25 9.88
C PRO A 13 3.16 -4.14 9.13
N LEU A 14 3.58 -3.11 9.87
CA LEU A 14 4.40 -2.04 9.34
C LEU A 14 5.75 -2.59 8.86
N VAL A 15 6.14 -2.23 7.65
CA VAL A 15 7.45 -2.56 7.09
C VAL A 15 8.29 -1.29 7.05
N THR A 16 9.49 -1.36 7.58
CA THR A 16 10.45 -0.26 7.57
C THR A 16 11.70 -0.72 6.85
N ARG A 17 12.13 0.04 5.84
CA ARG A 17 13.33 -0.26 5.06
C ARG A 17 14.25 0.94 5.06
N GLU A 18 15.55 0.66 5.18
CA GLU A 18 16.59 1.66 5.00
C GLU A 18 17.11 1.62 3.58
N TYR A 19 17.41 2.79 3.03
CA TYR A 19 18.06 2.91 1.73
C TYR A 19 19.01 4.10 1.74
N THR A 20 19.99 4.05 0.82
CA THR A 20 20.93 5.14 0.63
C THR A 20 20.50 5.98 -0.56
N ALA A 21 20.25 7.28 -0.32
CA ALA A 21 19.89 8.21 -1.38
C ALA A 21 21.13 8.52 -2.26
N GLN A 22 20.89 9.15 -3.41
CA GLN A 22 21.97 9.48 -4.35
C GLN A 22 23.05 10.39 -3.75
N ASP A 23 22.68 11.20 -2.77
CA ASP A 23 23.62 12.10 -2.08
C ASP A 23 24.42 11.41 -0.96
N GLY A 24 24.27 10.08 -0.81
CA GLY A 24 24.93 9.30 0.23
C GLY A 24 24.23 9.30 1.58
N THR A 25 23.13 10.01 1.71
CA THR A 25 22.34 10.07 2.96
C THR A 25 21.55 8.79 3.16
N LYS A 26 21.56 8.25 4.38
CA LYS A 26 20.69 7.13 4.74
C LYS A 26 19.29 7.64 5.01
N LYS A 27 18.30 7.01 4.37
CA LYS A 27 16.90 7.34 4.53
C LYS A 27 16.10 6.10 4.90
N VAL A 28 14.94 6.32 5.49
CA VAL A 28 14.04 5.26 5.94
C VAL A 28 12.72 5.40 5.19
N PHE A 29 12.21 4.28 4.71
CA PHE A 29 10.93 4.20 4.02
C PHE A 29 9.99 3.27 4.79
N HIS A 30 8.78 3.75 5.05
CA HIS A 30 7.74 3.00 5.73
C HIS A 30 6.65 2.62 4.75
N SER A 31 6.13 1.39 4.89
CA SER A 31 4.95 0.95 4.16
C SER A 31 4.09 0.04 5.02
N LYS A 32 2.78 0.10 4.83
CA LYS A 32 1.84 -0.78 5.53
C LYS A 32 0.76 -1.20 4.56
N GLY A 33 0.58 -2.52 4.40
CA GLY A 33 -0.35 -3.10 3.46
C GLY A 33 -1.67 -3.51 4.11
N TYR A 34 -2.73 -3.45 3.31
CA TYR A 34 -4.07 -3.85 3.68
C TYR A 34 -4.71 -4.61 2.54
N VAL A 35 -5.53 -5.60 2.87
CA VAL A 35 -6.43 -6.24 1.92
C VAL A 35 -7.84 -5.80 2.26
N PHE A 36 -8.53 -5.20 1.29
CA PHE A 36 -9.91 -4.77 1.41
C PHE A 36 -10.80 -5.55 0.47
N ALA A 37 -12.06 -5.70 0.86
CA ALA A 37 -13.11 -6.26 0.01
C ALA A 37 -14.13 -5.19 -0.34
N THR A 38 -14.59 -5.21 -1.59
CA THR A 38 -15.72 -4.43 -2.06
C THR A 38 -16.61 -5.34 -2.93
N GLY A 39 -17.82 -5.61 -2.48
CA GLY A 39 -18.67 -6.60 -3.15
C GLY A 39 -17.99 -7.97 -3.14
N LEU A 40 -17.78 -8.56 -4.33
CA LEU A 40 -17.14 -9.86 -4.47
C LEU A 40 -15.63 -9.77 -4.74
N ASP A 41 -15.09 -8.56 -4.86
CA ASP A 41 -13.70 -8.36 -5.20
C ASP A 41 -12.86 -8.03 -3.98
N GLU A 42 -11.63 -8.51 -3.99
CA GLU A 42 -10.62 -8.16 -3.00
C GLU A 42 -9.46 -7.46 -3.71
N PHE A 43 -8.82 -6.53 -3.03
CA PHE A 43 -7.64 -5.87 -3.57
C PHE A 43 -6.68 -5.48 -2.45
N TYR A 44 -5.40 -5.38 -2.81
CA TYR A 44 -4.33 -4.95 -1.92
C TYR A 44 -4.07 -3.46 -2.14
N ALA A 45 -3.92 -2.72 -1.04
CA ALA A 45 -3.54 -1.31 -1.08
C ALA A 45 -2.60 -1.01 0.08
N GLU A 46 -1.78 0.03 -0.05
CA GLU A 46 -0.81 0.34 1.00
C GLU A 46 -0.73 1.83 1.31
N LEU A 47 -0.49 2.12 2.58
CA LEU A 47 -0.01 3.41 3.05
C LEU A 47 1.51 3.44 2.91
N THR A 48 2.06 4.61 2.62
CA THR A 48 3.51 4.81 2.50
C THR A 48 3.94 6.03 3.31
N GLY A 49 5.22 6.07 3.67
CA GLY A 49 5.81 7.20 4.36
C GLY A 49 5.26 7.40 5.77
N ASP A 50 5.07 8.64 6.15
CA ASP A 50 4.61 9.00 7.50
C ASP A 50 3.20 8.49 7.79
N ALA A 51 2.34 8.42 6.76
CA ALA A 51 0.99 7.86 6.93
C ALA A 51 1.04 6.39 7.35
N ALA A 52 1.98 5.62 6.81
CA ALA A 52 2.19 4.23 7.20
C ALA A 52 2.74 4.14 8.63
N ARG A 53 3.75 4.95 8.94
CA ARG A 53 4.38 4.96 10.26
C ARG A 53 3.37 5.28 11.36
N ASP A 54 2.50 6.25 11.12
CA ASP A 54 1.58 6.78 12.11
C ASP A 54 0.20 6.11 12.08
N ALA A 55 0.02 5.10 11.22
CA ALA A 55 -1.26 4.43 11.06
C ALA A 55 -1.70 3.73 12.35
N GLN A 56 -2.96 3.95 12.72
CA GLN A 56 -3.59 3.25 13.82
C GLN A 56 -4.24 1.97 13.32
N PRO A 57 -4.41 0.95 14.19
CA PRO A 57 -5.13 -0.26 13.80
C PRO A 57 -6.53 0.07 13.31
N LEU A 58 -6.95 -0.61 12.23
CA LEU A 58 -8.29 -0.45 11.69
C LEU A 58 -9.27 -1.41 12.36
N ASP A 59 -10.54 -1.01 12.34
CA ASP A 59 -11.64 -1.82 12.86
C ASP A 59 -12.17 -2.72 11.73
N ALA A 60 -12.07 -4.04 11.93
CA ALA A 60 -12.55 -5.01 10.94
C ALA A 60 -14.07 -5.00 10.78
N GLU A 61 -14.81 -4.43 11.74
CA GLU A 61 -16.25 -4.32 11.69
C GLU A 61 -16.74 -3.02 11.02
N ALA A 62 -15.83 -2.07 10.80
CA ALA A 62 -16.18 -0.79 10.18
C ALA A 62 -16.10 -0.88 8.66
N LEU A 63 -16.79 0.05 7.98
CA LEU A 63 -16.66 0.27 6.55
C LEU A 63 -15.82 1.51 6.30
N TYR A 64 -14.94 1.42 5.31
CA TYR A 64 -13.99 2.49 5.00
C TYR A 64 -14.21 3.03 3.60
N CYS A 65 -13.84 4.30 3.42
CA CYS A 65 -13.75 4.93 2.11
C CYS A 65 -12.29 5.26 1.86
N MET A 66 -11.85 5.09 0.62
CA MET A 66 -10.46 5.29 0.25
C MET A 66 -10.35 6.14 -1.02
N GLN A 67 -9.42 7.08 -1.01
CA GLN A 67 -8.87 7.67 -2.21
C GLN A 67 -7.48 7.09 -2.43
N GLY A 68 -7.21 6.62 -3.62
CA GLY A 68 -5.96 5.95 -3.94
C GLY A 68 -5.44 6.31 -5.31
N GLN A 69 -4.20 5.95 -5.54
CA GLN A 69 -3.52 6.12 -6.82
C GLN A 69 -2.94 4.79 -7.26
N ILE A 70 -3.25 4.38 -8.49
CA ILE A 70 -2.65 3.20 -9.08
C ILE A 70 -1.26 3.58 -9.59
N ARG A 71 -0.25 2.85 -9.14
CA ARG A 71 1.12 3.00 -9.62
C ARG A 71 1.56 1.73 -10.31
N GLN A 72 2.19 1.87 -11.46
CA GLN A 72 2.79 0.76 -12.17
C GLN A 72 4.30 0.86 -12.08
N ARG A 73 4.94 -0.25 -11.75
CA ARG A 73 6.40 -0.35 -11.85
C ARG A 73 6.76 -1.56 -12.69
N SER A 74 7.92 -1.50 -13.33
CA SER A 74 8.45 -2.61 -14.08
C SER A 74 9.73 -3.12 -13.44
N PHE A 75 9.97 -4.42 -13.59
CA PHE A 75 11.19 -5.06 -13.14
C PHE A 75 11.52 -6.21 -14.09
N THR A 76 12.79 -6.62 -14.08
CA THR A 76 13.25 -7.76 -14.86
C THR A 76 13.30 -8.98 -13.94
N ASP A 77 12.64 -10.06 -14.33
CA ASP A 77 12.65 -11.28 -13.55
C ASP A 77 13.94 -12.09 -13.76
N LYS A 78 14.03 -13.25 -13.10
CA LYS A 78 15.21 -14.11 -13.17
C LYS A 78 15.49 -14.65 -14.57
N ASN A 79 14.47 -14.71 -15.42
CA ASN A 79 14.59 -15.23 -16.79
C ASN A 79 14.87 -14.11 -17.80
N GLY A 80 15.08 -12.89 -17.36
CA GLY A 80 15.32 -11.74 -18.23
C GLY A 80 14.05 -11.14 -18.84
N ASN A 81 12.87 -11.60 -18.43
CA ASN A 81 11.61 -11.07 -18.92
C ASN A 81 11.21 -9.83 -18.14
N ARG A 82 10.71 -8.82 -18.87
CA ARG A 82 10.18 -7.62 -18.24
C ARG A 82 8.79 -7.89 -17.69
N ARG A 83 8.62 -7.59 -16.42
CA ARG A 83 7.35 -7.74 -15.69
C ARG A 83 6.82 -6.40 -15.25
N PHE A 84 5.50 -6.32 -15.11
CA PHE A 84 4.82 -5.12 -14.64
C PHE A 84 4.00 -5.47 -13.40
N GLU A 85 3.99 -4.58 -12.44
CA GLU A 85 3.23 -4.72 -11.22
C GLU A 85 2.45 -3.44 -10.96
N ASN A 86 1.16 -3.57 -10.69
CA ASN A 86 0.31 -2.45 -10.32
C ASN A 86 0.10 -2.47 -8.80
N THR A 87 0.34 -1.34 -8.17
CA THR A 87 0.15 -1.17 -6.73
C THR A 87 -0.77 0.01 -6.49
N ILE A 88 -1.70 -0.14 -5.56
CA ILE A 88 -2.57 0.95 -5.13
C ILE A 88 -1.96 1.60 -3.90
N THR A 89 -1.64 2.88 -4.00
CA THR A 89 -1.20 3.68 -2.87
C THR A 89 -2.38 4.44 -2.30
N ILE A 90 -2.61 4.31 -0.99
CA ILE A 90 -3.69 4.99 -0.30
C ILE A 90 -3.27 6.44 -0.07
N LEU A 91 -4.06 7.39 -0.59
CA LEU A 91 -3.85 8.81 -0.36
C LEU A 91 -4.68 9.31 0.82
N LYS A 92 -5.87 8.75 1.02
CA LYS A 92 -6.76 9.10 2.11
C LYS A 92 -7.62 7.89 2.46
N LEU A 93 -7.75 7.64 3.75
CA LEU A 93 -8.59 6.56 4.28
C LEU A 93 -9.46 7.14 5.39
N ALA A 94 -10.76 6.92 5.29
CA ALA A 94 -11.71 7.48 6.27
C ALA A 94 -12.82 6.48 6.63
#